data_ce7baf78da54db4eaf3e14aefaee4fe4
#
_entry.id   ce7baf78da54db4eaf3e14aefaee4fe4
#
_cell.length_a   1.000
_cell.length_b   1.000
_cell.length_c   1.000
_cell.angle_alpha   90.00
_cell.angle_beta   90.00
_cell.angle_gamma   90.00
#
_symmetry.space_group_name_H-M   'P 1'
#
loop_
_entity.id
_entity.type
_entity.pdbx_description
1 polymer ?
#
loop_
_entity_poly.entity_id
_entity_poly.type
_entity_poly.pdbx_seq_one_letter_code
_entity_poly.pdbx_strand_id
1 'polypeptide(L)'
;MSPETYLIEIKVKLAVSVFVHSIEIIDERTVLSDRGYFRAQLVLTNGDFLEVSEYFVVEEEECVPKRYRYQWMEGEKKHLKKRWDNAEHFPSLPEFPNHVHIGSQDKVLPSRPISILDLIDIIEQELSL
;
A
#
# COMPACT_ATOMS: atom_id res chain seq x y z
N MET A 1 13.64 -0.02 -15.24
CA MET A 1 12.97 0.91 -14.32
C MET A 1 13.91 1.32 -13.20
N SER A 2 13.92 2.58 -12.82
CA SER A 2 14.74 3.06 -11.70
C SER A 2 13.86 3.32 -10.47
N PRO A 3 14.45 3.34 -9.26
CA PRO A 3 13.69 3.73 -8.06
C PRO A 3 13.06 5.12 -8.19
N GLU A 4 13.75 6.06 -8.81
CA GLU A 4 13.24 7.43 -9.01
C GLU A 4 11.99 7.42 -9.90
N THR A 5 12.00 6.65 -10.98
CA THR A 5 10.86 6.52 -11.87
C THR A 5 9.67 5.91 -11.16
N TYR A 6 9.90 4.88 -10.34
CA TYR A 6 8.84 4.23 -9.57
C TYR A 6 8.21 5.19 -8.55
N LEU A 7 9.04 5.99 -7.86
CA LEU A 7 8.52 7.01 -6.94
C LEU A 7 7.63 8.03 -7.67
N ILE A 8 8.02 8.42 -8.88
CA ILE A 8 7.19 9.31 -9.71
C ILE A 8 5.86 8.62 -10.07
N GLU A 9 5.91 7.35 -10.46
CA GLU A 9 4.69 6.60 -10.79
C GLU A 9 3.73 6.53 -9.61
N ILE A 10 4.25 6.27 -8.40
CA ILE A 10 3.43 6.26 -7.19
C ILE A 10 2.76 7.63 -7.00
N LYS A 11 3.54 8.70 -7.05
CA LYS A 11 3.01 10.05 -6.81
C LYS A 11 1.96 10.44 -7.86
N VAL A 12 2.18 10.10 -9.12
CA VAL A 12 1.21 10.35 -10.19
C VAL A 12 -0.08 9.54 -9.95
N LYS A 13 0.05 8.26 -9.61
CA LYS A 13 -1.09 7.39 -9.33
C LYS A 13 -1.97 7.98 -8.23
N LEU A 14 -1.34 8.44 -7.14
CA LEU A 14 -2.07 9.05 -6.03
C LEU A 14 -2.71 10.38 -6.43
N ALA A 15 -1.99 11.20 -7.18
CA ALA A 15 -2.46 12.55 -7.56
C ALA A 15 -3.63 12.52 -8.53
N VAL A 16 -3.68 11.54 -9.45
CA VAL A 16 -4.75 11.47 -10.46
C VAL A 16 -5.97 10.69 -9.99
N SER A 17 -5.88 9.97 -8.88
CA SER A 17 -7.01 9.19 -8.38
C SER A 17 -8.13 10.11 -7.92
N VAL A 18 -9.34 9.90 -8.46
CA VAL A 18 -10.52 10.69 -8.07
C VAL A 18 -11.01 10.35 -6.67
N PHE A 19 -10.52 9.25 -6.07
CA PHE A 19 -10.90 8.84 -4.72
C PHE A 19 -9.94 9.33 -3.65
N VAL A 20 -8.82 9.96 -4.02
CA VAL A 20 -7.86 10.52 -3.07
C VAL A 20 -8.15 12.01 -2.90
N HIS A 21 -8.52 12.41 -1.68
CA HIS A 21 -8.82 13.81 -1.38
C HIS A 21 -7.57 14.60 -1.05
N SER A 22 -6.70 14.05 -0.21
CA SER A 22 -5.45 14.72 0.18
C SER A 22 -4.35 13.71 0.44
N ILE A 23 -3.10 14.16 0.27
CA ILE A 23 -1.91 13.35 0.41
C ILE A 23 -0.89 14.11 1.25
N GLU A 24 -0.34 13.44 2.27
CA GLU A 24 0.82 13.92 3.01
C GLU A 24 1.94 12.90 2.87
N ILE A 25 2.98 13.27 2.16
CA ILE A 25 4.16 12.39 2.00
C ILE A 25 5.00 12.52 3.26
N ILE A 26 5.18 11.41 3.98
CA ILE A 26 5.95 11.37 5.23
C ILE A 26 7.42 11.13 4.93
N ASP A 27 7.72 10.23 3.98
CA ASP A 27 9.09 9.90 3.62
C ASP A 27 9.11 9.37 2.19
N GLU A 28 10.04 9.84 1.39
CA GLU A 28 10.33 9.24 0.09
C GLU A 28 11.83 9.34 -0.16
N ARG A 29 12.43 8.24 -0.58
CA ARG A 29 13.88 8.24 -0.83
C ARG A 29 14.30 7.06 -1.68
N THR A 30 15.40 7.27 -2.39
CA THR A 30 16.16 6.16 -2.96
C THR A 30 17.28 5.84 -1.98
N VAL A 31 17.48 4.55 -1.69
CA VAL A 31 18.49 4.11 -0.71
C VAL A 31 19.78 3.74 -1.41
N LEU A 32 19.66 2.98 -2.50
CA LEU A 32 20.74 2.59 -3.38
C LEU A 32 20.25 2.75 -4.81
N SER A 33 21.11 2.44 -5.79
CA SER A 33 20.75 2.58 -7.21
C SER A 33 19.56 1.71 -7.64
N ASP A 34 19.21 0.67 -6.85
CA ASP A 34 18.19 -0.31 -7.20
C ASP A 34 17.06 -0.42 -6.18
N ARG A 35 16.94 0.50 -5.22
CA ARG A 35 15.91 0.37 -4.18
C ARG A 35 15.50 1.70 -3.58
N GLY A 36 14.33 1.73 -2.97
CA GLY A 36 13.82 2.93 -2.35
C GLY A 36 12.71 2.66 -1.35
N TYR A 37 12.17 3.74 -0.81
CA TYR A 37 11.14 3.70 0.23
C TYR A 37 10.15 4.84 0.02
N PHE A 38 8.87 4.55 0.26
CA PHE A 38 7.81 5.55 0.19
C PHE A 38 6.83 5.35 1.34
N ARG A 39 6.51 6.44 2.04
CA ARG A 39 5.48 6.43 3.08
C ARG A 39 4.63 7.69 2.97
N ALA A 40 3.31 7.52 3.02
CA ALA A 40 2.37 8.63 2.94
C ALA A 40 1.11 8.34 3.73
N GLN A 41 0.42 9.42 4.10
CA GLN A 41 -0.90 9.37 4.72
C GLN A 41 -1.88 10.05 3.77
N LEU A 42 -3.01 9.42 3.54
CA LEU A 42 -4.02 9.89 2.60
C LEU A 42 -5.37 9.98 3.28
N VAL A 43 -6.15 10.96 2.85
CA VAL A 43 -7.58 11.03 3.18
C VAL A 43 -8.33 10.73 1.87
N LEU A 44 -9.24 9.77 1.92
CA LEU A 44 -10.05 9.41 0.76
C LEU A 44 -11.30 10.30 0.70
N THR A 45 -11.93 10.35 -0.47
CA THR A 45 -13.10 11.21 -0.68
C THR A 45 -14.31 10.87 0.18
N ASN A 46 -14.39 9.62 0.64
CA ASN A 46 -15.44 9.21 1.57
C ASN A 46 -15.11 9.52 3.04
N GLY A 47 -13.97 10.15 3.31
CA GLY A 47 -13.50 10.48 4.65
C GLY A 47 -12.63 9.41 5.30
N ASP A 48 -12.42 8.28 4.67
CA ASP A 48 -11.57 7.23 5.21
C ASP A 48 -10.09 7.64 5.17
N PHE A 49 -9.30 7.01 6.03
CA PHE A 49 -7.88 7.28 6.17
C PHE A 49 -7.08 6.09 5.67
N LEU A 50 -6.04 6.37 4.90
CA LEU A 50 -5.16 5.33 4.37
C LEU A 50 -3.71 5.69 4.66
N GLU A 51 -2.97 4.78 5.28
CA GLU A 51 -1.54 4.92 5.47
C GLU A 51 -0.83 3.86 4.64
N VAL A 52 0.13 4.29 3.82
CA VAL A 52 0.89 3.39 2.96
C VAL A 52 2.38 3.49 3.28
N SER A 53 3.04 2.33 3.29
CA SER A 53 4.47 2.22 3.50
C SER A 53 4.99 1.08 2.65
N GLU A 54 5.97 1.35 1.80
CA GLU A 54 6.53 0.35 0.91
C GLU A 54 8.03 0.53 0.75
N TYR A 55 8.78 -0.53 1.06
CA TYR A 55 10.19 -0.67 0.73
C TYR A 55 10.27 -1.56 -0.50
N PHE A 56 10.84 -1.05 -1.59
CA PHE A 56 10.85 -1.74 -2.88
C PHE A 56 12.27 -1.89 -3.41
N VAL A 57 12.46 -2.91 -4.24
CA VAL A 57 13.72 -3.22 -4.90
C VAL A 57 13.44 -3.44 -6.39
N VAL A 58 14.32 -2.94 -7.24
CA VAL A 58 14.25 -3.19 -8.68
C VAL A 58 14.87 -4.56 -8.96
N GLU A 59 14.06 -5.48 -9.48
CA GLU A 59 14.47 -6.83 -9.87
C GLU A 59 13.98 -7.08 -11.29
N GLU A 60 14.89 -7.46 -12.19
CA GLU A 60 14.54 -7.76 -13.59
C GLU A 60 13.73 -6.62 -14.23
N GLU A 61 14.18 -5.37 -14.01
CA GLU A 61 13.57 -4.15 -14.54
C GLU A 61 12.19 -3.81 -13.97
N GLU A 62 11.72 -4.53 -12.94
CA GLU A 62 10.47 -4.25 -12.25
C GLU A 62 10.73 -3.86 -10.80
N CYS A 63 9.90 -2.97 -10.27
CA CYS A 63 9.95 -2.65 -8.85
C CYS A 63 9.06 -3.61 -8.08
N VAL A 64 9.66 -4.29 -7.12
CA VAL A 64 9.02 -5.34 -6.32
C VAL A 64 8.91 -4.86 -4.88
N PRO A 65 7.70 -4.81 -4.29
CA PRO A 65 7.57 -4.49 -2.87
C PRO A 65 8.15 -5.62 -2.02
N LYS A 66 9.20 -5.31 -1.24
CA LYS A 66 9.88 -6.29 -0.38
C LYS A 66 9.36 -6.28 1.05
N ARG A 67 8.97 -5.11 1.54
CA ARG A 67 8.34 -4.96 2.84
C ARG A 67 7.29 -3.87 2.71
N TYR A 68 6.05 -4.18 3.06
CA TYR A 68 4.98 -3.21 2.92
C TYR A 68 3.94 -3.36 4.00
N ARG A 69 3.24 -2.26 4.26
CA ARG A 69 2.08 -2.21 5.14
C ARG A 69 1.17 -1.09 4.64
N TYR A 70 -0.04 -1.48 4.25
CA TYR A 70 -1.07 -0.53 3.82
C TYR A 70 -2.27 -0.70 4.73
N GLN A 71 -2.63 0.36 5.46
CA GLN A 71 -3.69 0.29 6.44
C GLN A 71 -4.81 1.26 6.09
N TRP A 72 -5.99 0.71 5.88
CA TRP A 72 -7.21 1.44 5.55
C TRP A 72 -8.10 1.48 6.77
N MET A 73 -8.33 2.69 7.33
CA MET A 73 -9.15 2.93 8.50
C MET A 73 -10.38 3.70 8.11
N GLU A 74 -11.49 3.46 8.80
CA GLU A 74 -12.67 4.28 8.64
C GLU A 74 -12.41 5.72 9.12
N GLY A 75 -13.27 6.67 8.70
CA GLY A 75 -13.02 8.11 8.82
C GLY A 75 -12.54 8.61 10.17
N GLU A 76 -12.97 7.98 11.28
CA GLU A 76 -12.54 8.37 12.61
C GLU A 76 -11.28 7.68 13.10
N LYS A 77 -10.67 6.83 12.26
CA LYS A 77 -9.47 6.04 12.57
C LYS A 77 -9.66 5.07 13.75
N LYS A 78 -10.88 4.72 14.09
CA LYS A 78 -11.19 3.82 15.20
C LYS A 78 -11.39 2.38 14.78
N HIS A 79 -11.74 2.17 13.51
CA HIS A 79 -12.05 0.85 12.99
C HIS A 79 -11.18 0.52 11.80
N LEU A 80 -10.52 -0.62 11.87
CA LEU A 80 -9.75 -1.16 10.76
C LEU A 80 -10.71 -1.66 9.70
N LYS A 81 -10.58 -1.17 8.46
CA LYS A 81 -11.31 -1.70 7.33
C LYS A 81 -10.53 -2.83 6.68
N LYS A 82 -9.30 -2.56 6.26
CA LYS A 82 -8.38 -3.57 5.74
C LYS A 82 -6.94 -3.17 5.98
N ARG A 83 -6.08 -4.15 6.18
CA ARG A 83 -4.64 -3.93 6.21
C ARG A 83 -3.94 -5.04 5.45
N TRP A 84 -3.20 -4.67 4.42
CA TRP A 84 -2.33 -5.57 3.68
C TRP A 84 -0.91 -5.40 4.17
N ASP A 85 -0.24 -6.51 4.51
CA ASP A 85 1.17 -6.47 4.86
C ASP A 85 1.82 -7.83 4.60
N ASN A 86 3.14 -7.89 4.72
CA ASN A 86 3.90 -9.11 4.56
C ASN A 86 4.79 -9.42 5.75
N ALA A 87 4.36 -9.05 6.96
CA ALA A 87 5.03 -9.50 8.17
C ALA A 87 4.90 -11.03 8.30
N GLU A 88 5.97 -11.69 8.73
CA GLU A 88 6.05 -13.14 8.73
C GLU A 88 5.37 -13.77 9.95
N HIS A 89 4.06 -13.53 10.12
CA HIS A 89 3.30 -13.99 11.30
C HIS A 89 2.41 -15.20 11.06
N PHE A 90 2.14 -15.57 9.80
CA PHE A 90 1.14 -16.60 9.49
C PHE A 90 1.70 -17.60 8.48
N PRO A 91 2.70 -18.43 8.88
CA PRO A 91 3.40 -19.28 7.93
C PRO A 91 2.55 -20.38 7.29
N SER A 92 1.37 -20.70 7.87
CA SER A 92 0.49 -21.71 7.30
C SER A 92 -0.48 -21.17 6.26
N LEU A 93 -0.58 -19.85 6.09
CA LEU A 93 -1.46 -19.27 5.07
C LEU A 93 -0.87 -19.43 3.67
N PRO A 94 -1.72 -19.70 2.66
CA PRO A 94 -1.29 -19.57 1.26
C PRO A 94 -0.75 -18.16 1.00
N GLU A 95 0.19 -18.04 0.08
CA GLU A 95 0.84 -16.77 -0.30
C GLU A 95 1.72 -16.17 0.79
N PHE A 96 2.01 -16.92 1.87
CA PHE A 96 2.91 -16.45 2.93
C PHE A 96 4.19 -15.84 2.32
N PRO A 97 4.66 -14.67 2.80
CA PRO A 97 4.21 -13.97 4.00
C PRO A 97 3.08 -12.93 3.76
N ASN A 98 2.55 -12.84 2.57
CA ASN A 98 1.54 -11.84 2.21
C ASN A 98 0.16 -12.22 2.76
N HIS A 99 -0.54 -11.25 3.35
CA HIS A 99 -1.87 -11.48 3.91
C HIS A 99 -2.64 -10.17 4.01
N VAL A 100 -3.94 -10.28 4.26
CA VAL A 100 -4.81 -9.13 4.48
C VAL A 100 -5.66 -9.36 5.74
N HIS A 101 -5.70 -8.35 6.61
CA HIS A 101 -6.61 -8.29 7.76
C HIS A 101 -7.88 -7.57 7.31
N ILE A 102 -9.05 -8.14 7.60
CA ILE A 102 -10.34 -7.58 7.20
C ILE A 102 -11.20 -7.32 8.42
N GLY A 103 -11.45 -6.03 8.71
CA GLY A 103 -12.35 -5.61 9.78
C GLY A 103 -11.75 -5.70 11.18
N SER A 104 -10.77 -6.57 11.40
CA SER A 104 -10.10 -6.71 12.69
C SER A 104 -8.73 -7.34 12.52
N GLN A 105 -7.90 -7.25 13.56
CA GLN A 105 -6.57 -7.88 13.55
C GLN A 105 -6.65 -9.41 13.48
N ASP A 106 -7.74 -9.99 13.96
CA ASP A 106 -7.88 -11.44 14.08
C ASP A 106 -8.39 -12.12 12.81
N LYS A 107 -9.02 -11.37 11.92
CA LYS A 107 -9.55 -11.93 10.67
C LYS A 107 -8.52 -11.75 9.57
N VAL A 108 -7.75 -12.81 9.31
CA VAL A 108 -6.64 -12.79 8.36
C VAL A 108 -6.93 -13.73 7.21
N LEU A 109 -6.76 -13.24 5.98
CA LEU A 109 -6.96 -14.01 4.76
C LEU A 109 -5.70 -13.98 3.91
N PRO A 110 -5.50 -14.99 3.04
CA PRO A 110 -4.42 -14.94 2.08
C PRO A 110 -4.56 -13.75 1.14
N SER A 111 -3.43 -13.19 0.72
CA SER A 111 -3.39 -12.15 -0.30
C SER A 111 -2.16 -12.34 -1.15
N ARG A 112 -2.27 -12.11 -2.45
CA ARG A 112 -1.08 -11.99 -3.28
C ARG A 112 -0.28 -10.76 -2.84
N PRO A 113 1.02 -10.69 -3.16
CA PRO A 113 1.76 -9.46 -2.91
C PRO A 113 1.16 -8.32 -3.74
N ILE A 114 1.04 -7.14 -3.13
CA ILE A 114 0.52 -5.96 -3.83
C ILE A 114 1.43 -4.77 -3.60
N SER A 115 1.56 -3.91 -4.60
CA SER A 115 2.25 -2.62 -4.52
C SER A 115 1.25 -1.52 -4.17
N ILE A 116 1.77 -0.31 -3.91
CA ILE A 116 0.90 0.86 -3.75
C ILE A 116 0.06 1.08 -5.02
N LEU A 117 0.63 0.85 -6.20
CA LEU A 117 -0.11 0.99 -7.46
C LEU A 117 -1.29 0.03 -7.51
N ASP A 118 -1.08 -1.23 -7.13
CA ASP A 118 -2.14 -2.23 -7.04
C ASP A 118 -3.20 -1.83 -6.02
N LEU A 119 -2.75 -1.34 -4.87
CA LEU A 119 -3.63 -0.93 -3.78
C LEU A 119 -4.62 0.13 -4.23
N ILE A 120 -4.16 1.14 -4.94
CA ILE A 120 -5.04 2.23 -5.40
C ILE A 120 -6.09 1.69 -6.37
N ASP A 121 -5.73 0.77 -7.25
CA ASP A 121 -6.70 0.11 -8.13
C ASP A 121 -7.77 -0.64 -7.33
N ILE A 122 -7.36 -1.37 -6.28
CA ILE A 122 -8.29 -2.09 -5.41
C ILE A 122 -9.25 -1.11 -4.73
N ILE A 123 -8.73 -0.03 -4.18
CA ILE A 123 -9.55 0.98 -3.49
C ILE A 123 -10.53 1.64 -4.45
N GLU A 124 -10.07 2.01 -5.64
CA GLU A 124 -10.94 2.61 -6.65
C GLU A 124 -12.08 1.68 -7.02
N GLN A 125 -11.79 0.40 -7.16
CA GLN A 125 -12.83 -0.58 -7.46
C GLN A 125 -13.83 -0.71 -6.32
N GLU A 126 -13.38 -0.77 -5.08
CA GLU A 126 -14.28 -0.88 -3.93
C GLU A 126 -15.14 0.37 -3.74
N LEU A 127 -14.58 1.56 -3.94
CA LEU A 127 -15.31 2.81 -3.73
C LEU A 127 -16.24 3.17 -4.90
N SER A 128 -16.07 2.55 -6.05
CA SER A 128 -16.93 2.80 -7.21
C SER A 128 -18.15 1.89 -7.27
N LEU A 129 -18.32 0.99 -6.33
CA LEU A 129 -19.50 0.09 -6.26
C LEU A 129 -20.71 0.75 -5.61
#